data_97be92d70c57ae41f90522813a90bd99
#
_entry.id   97be92d70c57ae41f90522813a90bd99
#
_cell.length_a   1.000
_cell.length_b   1.000
_cell.length_c   1.000
_cell.angle_alpha   90.00
_cell.angle_beta   90.00
_cell.angle_gamma   90.00
#
_symmetry.space_group_name_H-M   'P 1'
#
loop_
_entity.id
_entity.type
_entity.pdbx_description
1 polymer ?
#
loop_
_entity_poly.entity_id
_entity_poly.type
_entity_poly.pdbx_seq_one_letter_code
_entity_poly.pdbx_strand_id
1 'polypeptide(L)'
;MFRFIVVLLLIVVFVLLFQTRSIKVKGNEYYGENSIISWLEKDKLSMNTVYLFWKYNYTDAEVPSVVEEMKLTFENPWTLVAHVKEKGKSGYVSFNDTNLYFDRKGTALFESKKTFTGVPYVEGLSFDASKVEIGKKIPVEDDSAFTLIAEASKYLGKYSLTPDKLVYANEQSVVLYFGSVEVLIGNKEYEIRIAQIKPILEKLKEQYPDQAGVLHLENYEADSASINFTPQS
;
A
#
# COMPACT_ATOMS: atom_id res chain seq x y z
N MET A 1 32.82 -16.62 46.16
CA MET A 1 32.08 -17.78 45.61
C MET A 1 30.58 -17.62 45.79
N PHE A 2 30.04 -17.43 46.97
CA PHE A 2 28.58 -17.28 47.19
C PHE A 2 27.90 -16.15 46.38
N ARG A 3 28.49 -14.93 46.36
CA ARG A 3 27.97 -13.81 45.54
C ARG A 3 27.93 -14.12 44.05
N PHE A 4 28.90 -14.85 43.53
CA PHE A 4 28.95 -15.26 42.12
C PHE A 4 27.83 -16.26 41.78
N ILE A 5 27.56 -17.20 42.68
CA ILE A 5 26.46 -18.19 42.52
C ILE A 5 25.11 -17.47 42.53
N VAL A 6 24.91 -16.49 43.44
CA VAL A 6 23.68 -15.70 43.50
C VAL A 6 23.46 -14.91 42.19
N VAL A 7 24.50 -14.25 41.67
CA VAL A 7 24.42 -13.52 40.39
C VAL A 7 24.10 -14.47 39.25
N LEU A 8 24.75 -15.62 39.17
CA LEU A 8 24.47 -16.62 38.13
C LEU A 8 23.04 -17.11 38.22
N LEU A 9 22.51 -17.37 39.38
CA LEU A 9 21.13 -17.79 39.62
C LEU A 9 20.13 -16.71 39.18
N LEU A 10 20.41 -15.44 39.48
CA LEU A 10 19.60 -14.31 39.03
C LEU A 10 19.59 -14.19 37.49
N ILE A 11 20.71 -14.40 36.82
CA ILE A 11 20.81 -14.41 35.35
C ILE A 11 19.96 -15.55 34.77
N VAL A 12 20.06 -16.75 35.35
CA VAL A 12 19.24 -17.90 34.89
C VAL A 12 17.75 -17.62 35.07
N VAL A 13 17.34 -17.10 36.21
CA VAL A 13 15.94 -16.72 36.46
C VAL A 13 15.49 -15.65 35.48
N PHE A 14 16.31 -14.64 35.20
CA PHE A 14 16.02 -13.59 34.22
C PHE A 14 15.81 -14.19 32.81
N VAL A 15 16.74 -15.06 32.38
CA VAL A 15 16.62 -15.71 31.05
C VAL A 15 15.34 -16.56 30.95
N LEU A 16 14.99 -17.30 32.01
CA LEU A 16 13.78 -18.13 32.02
C LEU A 16 12.51 -17.29 32.08
N LEU A 17 12.49 -16.15 32.76
CA LEU A 17 11.36 -15.24 32.83
C LEU A 17 11.08 -14.56 31.47
N PHE A 18 12.12 -14.22 30.72
CA PHE A 18 12.04 -13.53 29.46
C PHE A 18 12.11 -14.47 28.24
N GLN A 19 11.80 -15.75 28.45
CA GLN A 19 11.67 -16.68 27.34
C GLN A 19 10.37 -16.39 26.57
N THR A 20 10.45 -16.16 25.24
CA THR A 20 9.30 -15.90 24.37
C THR A 20 8.39 -17.13 24.33
N ARG A 21 7.17 -16.98 24.77
CA ARG A 21 6.14 -18.05 24.74
C ARG A 21 5.00 -17.70 23.78
N SER A 22 4.73 -16.42 23.57
CA SER A 22 3.66 -15.95 22.70
C SER A 22 4.02 -14.61 22.07
N ILE A 23 3.61 -14.45 20.82
CA ILE A 23 3.67 -13.18 20.09
C ILE A 23 2.26 -12.92 19.57
N LYS A 24 1.72 -11.75 19.89
CA LYS A 24 0.45 -11.26 19.37
C LYS A 24 0.73 -10.18 18.32
N VAL A 25 -0.13 -10.05 17.33
CA VAL A 25 0.00 -9.04 16.28
C VAL A 25 -1.17 -8.07 16.34
N LYS A 26 -0.90 -6.78 16.12
CA LYS A 26 -1.92 -5.74 16.02
C LYS A 26 -1.59 -4.78 14.87
N GLY A 27 -2.62 -4.29 14.18
CA GLY A 27 -2.50 -3.30 13.11
C GLY A 27 -2.27 -3.88 11.73
N ASN A 28 -2.28 -5.22 11.58
CA ASN A 28 -2.25 -5.86 10.28
C ASN A 28 -3.65 -5.83 9.61
N GLU A 29 -3.71 -5.57 8.31
CA GLU A 29 -4.93 -5.55 7.49
C GLU A 29 -4.98 -6.70 6.47
N TYR A 30 -3.89 -6.86 5.70
CA TYR A 30 -3.81 -7.81 4.60
C TYR A 30 -2.68 -8.83 4.76
N TYR A 31 -1.67 -8.54 5.57
CA TYR A 31 -0.59 -9.47 5.84
C TYR A 31 -0.91 -10.32 7.06
N GLY A 32 -0.94 -11.63 6.88
CA GLY A 32 -1.41 -12.55 7.91
C GLY A 32 -0.61 -12.51 9.20
N GLU A 33 -1.29 -12.56 10.35
CA GLU A 33 -0.66 -12.61 11.68
C GLU A 33 0.42 -13.68 11.78
N ASN A 34 0.12 -14.90 11.31
CA ASN A 34 1.07 -16.02 11.31
C ASN A 34 2.32 -15.75 10.49
N SER A 35 2.22 -14.97 9.41
CA SER A 35 3.38 -14.59 8.59
C SER A 35 4.32 -13.65 9.34
N ILE A 36 3.75 -12.72 10.12
CA ILE A 36 4.50 -11.79 10.97
C ILE A 36 5.16 -12.55 12.12
N ILE A 37 4.44 -13.46 12.78
CA ILE A 37 4.98 -14.29 13.85
C ILE A 37 6.13 -15.15 13.32
N SER A 38 5.93 -15.83 12.19
CA SER A 38 6.96 -16.65 11.56
C SER A 38 8.19 -15.82 11.15
N TRP A 39 8.01 -14.56 10.76
CA TRP A 39 9.13 -13.66 10.50
C TRP A 39 9.96 -13.40 11.75
N LEU A 40 9.30 -13.08 12.87
CA LEU A 40 9.96 -12.85 14.15
C LEU A 40 10.66 -14.10 14.67
N GLU A 41 10.05 -15.28 14.50
CA GLU A 41 10.58 -16.57 14.93
C GLU A 41 11.78 -17.08 14.12
N LYS A 42 12.01 -16.57 12.91
CA LYS A 42 13.21 -16.87 12.09
C LYS A 42 14.50 -16.37 12.72
N ASP A 43 14.41 -15.40 13.61
CA ASP A 43 15.59 -14.88 14.29
C ASP A 43 16.16 -15.94 15.26
N LYS A 44 17.48 -16.13 15.24
CA LYS A 44 18.16 -17.13 16.08
C LYS A 44 17.97 -16.91 17.58
N LEU A 45 17.72 -15.67 17.98
CA LEU A 45 17.52 -15.27 19.38
C LEU A 45 16.06 -14.93 19.69
N SER A 46 15.12 -15.34 18.82
CA SER A 46 13.66 -15.10 18.96
C SER A 46 13.08 -15.68 20.25
N MET A 47 13.76 -16.65 20.86
CA MET A 47 13.37 -17.22 22.15
C MET A 47 13.50 -16.25 23.32
N ASN A 48 14.09 -15.06 23.15
CA ASN A 48 14.24 -14.06 24.19
C ASN A 48 13.45 -12.79 23.87
N THR A 49 12.45 -12.48 24.71
CA THR A 49 11.58 -11.32 24.50
C THR A 49 12.31 -9.98 24.62
N VAL A 50 13.32 -9.86 25.51
CA VAL A 50 14.10 -8.63 25.67
C VAL A 50 14.94 -8.36 24.43
N TYR A 51 15.54 -9.42 23.86
CA TYR A 51 16.30 -9.30 22.61
C TYR A 51 15.41 -8.84 21.44
N LEU A 52 14.26 -9.48 21.22
CA LEU A 52 13.35 -9.07 20.16
C LEU A 52 12.87 -7.63 20.38
N PHE A 53 12.46 -7.27 21.59
CA PHE A 53 12.05 -5.93 21.93
C PHE A 53 13.14 -4.90 21.61
N TRP A 54 14.38 -5.15 22.05
CA TRP A 54 15.51 -4.27 21.77
C TRP A 54 15.77 -4.18 20.27
N LYS A 55 15.81 -5.30 19.56
CA LYS A 55 16.10 -5.35 18.12
C LYS A 55 15.13 -4.52 17.31
N TYR A 56 13.83 -4.72 17.48
CA TYR A 56 12.81 -4.07 16.66
C TYR A 56 12.43 -2.64 17.09
N ASN A 57 12.86 -2.19 18.26
CA ASN A 57 12.58 -0.83 18.72
C ASN A 57 13.80 0.10 18.67
N TYR A 58 15.02 -0.44 18.66
CA TYR A 58 16.24 0.37 18.82
C TYR A 58 17.32 0.09 17.79
N THR A 59 17.06 -0.77 16.80
CA THR A 59 17.97 -1.02 15.67
C THR A 59 17.21 -0.94 14.36
N ASP A 60 17.96 -0.84 13.25
CA ASP A 60 17.39 -0.91 11.88
C ASP A 60 17.13 -2.36 11.49
N ALA A 61 16.31 -3.05 12.29
CA ALA A 61 15.96 -4.44 12.01
C ALA A 61 15.13 -4.54 10.73
N GLU A 62 15.48 -5.51 9.90
CA GLU A 62 14.69 -5.82 8.71
C GLU A 62 13.27 -6.29 9.11
N VAL A 63 12.27 -5.77 8.42
CA VAL A 63 10.87 -6.16 8.55
C VAL A 63 10.38 -6.78 7.24
N PRO A 64 9.26 -7.55 7.23
CA PRO A 64 8.67 -8.03 6.00
C PRO A 64 8.49 -6.90 4.98
N SER A 65 8.74 -7.17 3.71
CA SER A 65 8.68 -6.18 2.63
C SER A 65 7.34 -5.42 2.51
N VAL A 66 6.27 -6.01 2.99
CA VAL A 66 4.91 -5.45 3.03
C VAL A 66 4.66 -4.56 4.26
N VAL A 67 5.57 -4.59 5.23
CA VAL A 67 5.50 -3.83 6.47
C VAL A 67 6.29 -2.53 6.31
N GLU A 68 5.68 -1.41 6.70
CA GLU A 68 6.33 -0.10 6.73
C GLU A 68 7.09 0.10 8.05
N GLU A 69 6.44 -0.28 9.15
CA GLU A 69 6.98 -0.15 10.51
C GLU A 69 6.49 -1.30 11.38
N MET A 70 7.38 -1.81 12.24
CA MET A 70 7.05 -2.80 13.26
C MET A 70 7.71 -2.41 14.58
N LYS A 71 6.90 -2.31 15.63
CA LYS A 71 7.36 -2.08 17.00
C LYS A 71 6.84 -3.15 17.93
N LEU A 72 7.65 -3.54 18.91
CA LEU A 72 7.28 -4.54 19.90
C LEU A 72 7.01 -3.88 21.25
N THR A 73 6.00 -4.38 21.97
CA THR A 73 5.74 -4.02 23.37
C THR A 73 5.56 -5.28 24.20
N PHE A 74 5.84 -5.19 25.50
CA PHE A 74 5.56 -6.28 26.41
C PHE A 74 4.10 -6.26 26.86
N GLU A 75 3.41 -7.36 26.74
CA GLU A 75 2.17 -7.61 27.49
C GLU A 75 2.50 -8.17 28.88
N ASN A 76 3.48 -9.03 28.92
CA ASN A 76 4.10 -9.61 30.14
C ASN A 76 5.53 -10.09 29.76
N PRO A 77 6.36 -10.55 30.72
CA PRO A 77 7.77 -10.89 30.43
C PRO A 77 7.97 -11.93 29.32
N TRP A 78 7.01 -12.80 29.07
CA TRP A 78 7.09 -13.88 28.08
C TRP A 78 6.16 -13.70 26.87
N THR A 79 5.42 -12.59 26.80
CA THR A 79 4.50 -12.29 25.70
C THR A 79 4.80 -10.92 25.12
N LEU A 80 5.06 -10.89 23.81
CA LEU A 80 5.23 -9.65 23.05
C LEU A 80 3.99 -9.35 22.22
N VAL A 81 3.73 -8.06 22.01
CA VAL A 81 2.75 -7.56 21.05
C VAL A 81 3.51 -6.83 19.96
N ALA A 82 3.44 -7.32 18.74
CA ALA A 82 3.96 -6.69 17.54
C ALA A 82 2.89 -5.70 17.00
N HIS A 83 3.20 -4.42 17.09
CA HIS A 83 2.41 -3.37 16.46
C HIS A 83 2.97 -3.15 15.06
N VAL A 84 2.15 -3.43 14.06
CA VAL A 84 2.54 -3.42 12.65
C VAL A 84 1.80 -2.32 11.92
N LYS A 85 2.52 -1.56 11.11
CA LYS A 85 1.96 -0.66 10.11
C LYS A 85 2.33 -1.21 8.75
N GLU A 86 1.32 -1.62 7.99
CA GLU A 86 1.52 -2.13 6.64
C GLU A 86 1.68 -0.99 5.63
N LYS A 87 2.39 -1.26 4.53
CA LYS A 87 2.55 -0.30 3.43
C LYS A 87 1.21 -0.01 2.77
N GLY A 88 0.97 1.25 2.44
CA GLY A 88 -0.22 1.64 1.72
C GLY A 88 -0.26 1.05 0.31
N LYS A 89 -1.42 0.56 -0.10
CA LYS A 89 -1.70 0.07 -1.45
C LYS A 89 -1.97 1.27 -2.36
N SER A 90 -1.21 1.43 -3.46
CA SER A 90 -1.40 2.51 -4.42
C SER A 90 -2.22 2.09 -5.65
N GLY A 91 -2.28 0.80 -5.93
CA GLY A 91 -3.03 0.23 -7.03
C GLY A 91 -2.85 -1.28 -7.09
N TYR A 92 -3.55 -1.90 -8.01
CA TYR A 92 -3.35 -3.30 -8.34
C TYR A 92 -3.45 -3.53 -9.85
N VAL A 93 -2.76 -4.55 -10.32
CA VAL A 93 -2.82 -5.01 -11.71
C VAL A 93 -3.33 -6.45 -11.77
N SER A 94 -3.88 -6.85 -12.92
CA SER A 94 -4.21 -8.25 -13.16
C SER A 94 -2.92 -9.07 -13.30
N PHE A 95 -2.84 -10.19 -12.58
CA PHE A 95 -1.64 -11.02 -12.52
C PHE A 95 -2.02 -12.50 -12.24
N ASN A 96 -1.70 -13.42 -13.15
CA ASN A 96 -1.91 -14.87 -12.98
C ASN A 96 -3.29 -15.24 -12.35
N ASP A 97 -4.38 -14.74 -12.92
CA ASP A 97 -5.76 -14.92 -12.42
C ASP A 97 -6.03 -14.38 -11.00
N THR A 98 -5.15 -13.51 -10.51
CA THR A 98 -5.27 -12.77 -9.26
C THR A 98 -5.01 -11.28 -9.48
N ASN A 99 -5.08 -10.50 -8.43
CA ASN A 99 -4.72 -9.08 -8.40
C ASN A 99 -3.40 -8.94 -7.64
N LEU A 100 -2.37 -8.40 -8.29
CA LEU A 100 -1.10 -8.05 -7.66
C LEU A 100 -1.17 -6.61 -7.17
N TYR A 101 -1.10 -6.44 -5.86
CA TYR A 101 -1.11 -5.13 -5.20
C TYR A 101 0.30 -4.57 -5.08
N PHE A 102 0.45 -3.27 -5.26
CA PHE A 102 1.73 -2.59 -5.14
C PHE A 102 1.64 -1.30 -4.34
N ASP A 103 2.78 -0.89 -3.78
CA ASP A 103 2.92 0.36 -3.03
C ASP A 103 3.26 1.54 -3.98
N ARG A 104 3.39 2.73 -3.39
CA ARG A 104 3.74 3.96 -4.12
C ARG A 104 5.11 3.93 -4.82
N LYS A 105 5.97 2.98 -4.48
CA LYS A 105 7.28 2.79 -5.13
C LYS A 105 7.24 1.71 -6.20
N GLY A 106 6.08 1.08 -6.42
CA GLY A 106 5.93 -0.06 -7.31
C GLY A 106 6.40 -1.38 -6.72
N THR A 107 6.58 -1.46 -5.38
CA THR A 107 6.94 -2.73 -4.74
C THR A 107 5.72 -3.65 -4.72
N ALA A 108 5.85 -4.85 -5.26
CA ALA A 108 4.83 -5.89 -5.19
C ALA A 108 4.60 -6.30 -3.73
N LEU A 109 3.40 -6.08 -3.21
CA LEU A 109 3.06 -6.31 -1.81
C LEU A 109 2.57 -7.73 -1.58
N PHE A 110 1.50 -8.10 -2.27
CA PHE A 110 0.84 -9.40 -2.14
C PHE A 110 -0.11 -9.63 -3.33
N GLU A 111 -0.54 -10.87 -3.48
CA GLU A 111 -1.58 -11.27 -4.43
C GLU A 111 -2.88 -11.55 -3.69
N SER A 112 -4.02 -11.19 -4.29
CA SER A 112 -5.35 -11.46 -3.74
C SER A 112 -6.39 -11.53 -4.85
N LYS A 113 -7.37 -12.44 -4.70
CA LYS A 113 -8.59 -12.42 -5.54
C LYS A 113 -9.62 -11.38 -5.05
N LYS A 114 -9.44 -10.86 -3.83
CA LYS A 114 -10.32 -9.81 -3.28
C LYS A 114 -9.85 -8.44 -3.75
N THR A 115 -10.79 -7.56 -4.04
CA THR A 115 -10.54 -6.13 -4.25
C THR A 115 -10.67 -5.37 -2.93
N PHE A 116 -9.87 -4.31 -2.77
CA PHE A 116 -9.90 -3.43 -1.60
C PHE A 116 -10.46 -2.07 -2.01
N THR A 117 -11.40 -1.58 -1.20
CA THR A 117 -12.02 -0.27 -1.43
C THR A 117 -10.97 0.85 -1.44
N GLY A 118 -11.08 1.78 -2.39
CA GLY A 118 -10.18 2.91 -2.50
C GLY A 118 -8.82 2.60 -3.14
N VAL A 119 -8.62 1.38 -3.63
CA VAL A 119 -7.42 0.99 -4.39
C VAL A 119 -7.81 0.80 -5.84
N PRO A 120 -7.32 1.63 -6.78
CA PRO A 120 -7.73 1.55 -8.18
C PRO A 120 -7.12 0.34 -8.89
N TYR A 121 -7.88 -0.24 -9.82
CA TYR A 121 -7.34 -1.13 -10.83
C TYR A 121 -6.50 -0.32 -11.83
N VAL A 122 -5.31 -0.82 -12.14
CA VAL A 122 -4.34 -0.11 -12.99
C VAL A 122 -4.08 -0.90 -14.25
N GLU A 123 -4.22 -0.24 -15.38
CA GLU A 123 -3.84 -0.73 -16.71
C GLU A 123 -2.71 0.12 -17.32
N GLY A 124 -2.09 -0.38 -18.37
CA GLY A 124 -1.04 0.33 -19.13
C GLY A 124 0.38 0.14 -18.57
N LEU A 125 0.55 -0.62 -17.50
CA LEU A 125 1.87 -1.02 -17.03
C LEU A 125 2.35 -2.25 -17.82
N SER A 126 3.42 -2.08 -18.59
CA SER A 126 4.08 -3.20 -19.30
C SER A 126 5.19 -3.78 -18.45
N PHE A 127 5.08 -5.05 -18.08
CA PHE A 127 6.08 -5.77 -17.30
C PHE A 127 6.08 -7.27 -17.61
N ASP A 128 7.22 -7.91 -17.39
CA ASP A 128 7.37 -9.36 -17.54
C ASP A 128 6.89 -10.05 -16.24
N ALA A 129 5.75 -10.73 -16.32
CA ALA A 129 5.16 -11.44 -15.18
C ALA A 129 6.11 -12.48 -14.55
N SER A 130 6.98 -13.09 -15.35
CA SER A 130 7.94 -14.09 -14.85
C SER A 130 9.04 -13.53 -13.94
N LYS A 131 9.22 -12.21 -13.95
CA LYS A 131 10.23 -11.50 -13.15
C LYS A 131 9.64 -10.81 -11.91
N VAL A 132 8.33 -10.93 -11.70
CA VAL A 132 7.68 -10.34 -10.53
C VAL A 132 7.97 -11.19 -9.30
N GLU A 133 8.45 -10.54 -8.25
CA GLU A 133 8.71 -11.15 -6.95
C GLU A 133 8.04 -10.29 -5.86
N ILE A 134 7.27 -10.92 -4.97
CA ILE A 134 6.69 -10.24 -3.81
C ILE A 134 7.82 -9.64 -2.95
N GLY A 135 7.64 -8.38 -2.60
CA GLY A 135 8.62 -7.61 -1.83
C GLY A 135 9.68 -6.90 -2.67
N LYS A 136 9.70 -7.13 -3.97
CA LYS A 136 10.57 -6.42 -4.91
C LYS A 136 9.75 -5.46 -5.79
N LYS A 137 10.44 -4.53 -6.42
CA LYS A 137 9.83 -3.60 -7.37
C LYS A 137 9.38 -4.38 -8.62
N ILE A 138 8.17 -4.09 -9.09
CA ILE A 138 7.65 -4.62 -10.35
C ILE A 138 8.53 -4.07 -11.48
N PRO A 139 9.08 -4.93 -12.36
CA PRO A 139 10.03 -4.53 -13.41
C PRO A 139 9.29 -3.91 -14.61
N VAL A 140 8.92 -2.63 -14.52
CA VAL A 140 8.33 -1.86 -15.62
C VAL A 140 9.41 -1.15 -16.44
N GLU A 141 9.05 -0.75 -17.67
CA GLU A 141 9.95 0.01 -18.53
C GLU A 141 10.14 1.46 -18.04
N ASP A 142 9.07 2.06 -17.50
CA ASP A 142 9.08 3.43 -16.98
C ASP A 142 8.67 3.46 -15.52
N ASP A 143 9.64 3.63 -14.67
CA ASP A 143 9.48 3.73 -13.21
C ASP A 143 8.67 4.95 -12.74
N SER A 144 8.55 6.00 -13.56
CA SER A 144 7.77 7.21 -13.24
C SER A 144 6.28 6.91 -13.12
N ALA A 145 5.81 5.85 -13.78
CA ALA A 145 4.42 5.38 -13.72
C ALA A 145 3.94 5.20 -12.28
N PHE A 146 4.74 4.59 -11.42
CA PHE A 146 4.33 4.35 -10.03
C PHE A 146 4.17 5.63 -9.23
N THR A 147 4.98 6.65 -9.50
CA THR A 147 4.86 7.95 -8.85
C THR A 147 3.57 8.65 -9.25
N LEU A 148 3.24 8.66 -10.54
CA LEU A 148 2.02 9.27 -11.07
C LEU A 148 0.76 8.54 -10.59
N ILE A 149 0.77 7.21 -10.64
CA ILE A 149 -0.33 6.37 -10.14
C ILE A 149 -0.55 6.59 -8.63
N ALA A 150 0.53 6.60 -7.85
CA ALA A 150 0.43 6.79 -6.39
C ALA A 150 -0.10 8.18 -6.03
N GLU A 151 0.30 9.21 -6.77
CA GLU A 151 -0.20 10.57 -6.56
C GLU A 151 -1.67 10.67 -6.93
N ALA A 152 -2.07 10.16 -8.09
CA ALA A 152 -3.47 10.11 -8.49
C ALA A 152 -4.32 9.34 -7.46
N SER A 153 -3.87 8.16 -7.03
CA SER A 153 -4.56 7.33 -6.03
C SER A 153 -4.73 8.03 -4.68
N LYS A 154 -3.73 8.80 -4.24
CA LYS A 154 -3.81 9.61 -3.02
C LYS A 154 -4.97 10.60 -3.08
N TYR A 155 -5.13 11.31 -4.19
CA TYR A 155 -6.19 12.31 -4.35
C TYR A 155 -7.54 11.68 -4.66
N LEU A 156 -7.61 10.55 -5.36
CA LEU A 156 -8.82 9.74 -5.47
C LEU A 156 -9.35 9.36 -4.08
N GLY A 157 -8.47 8.87 -3.20
CA GLY A 157 -8.82 8.57 -1.81
C GLY A 157 -9.28 9.82 -1.03
N LYS A 158 -8.57 10.95 -1.17
CA LYS A 158 -8.92 12.23 -0.51
C LYS A 158 -10.34 12.69 -0.87
N TYR A 159 -10.74 12.56 -2.13
CA TYR A 159 -12.05 13.00 -2.62
C TYR A 159 -13.09 11.86 -2.67
N SER A 160 -12.76 10.68 -2.12
CA SER A 160 -13.63 9.50 -2.09
C SER A 160 -14.16 9.11 -3.48
N LEU A 161 -13.29 9.19 -4.48
CA LEU A 161 -13.55 8.79 -5.85
C LEU A 161 -13.05 7.37 -6.09
N THR A 162 -13.87 6.54 -6.73
CA THR A 162 -13.52 5.17 -7.08
C THR A 162 -13.75 5.00 -8.59
N PRO A 163 -12.72 5.22 -9.41
CA PRO A 163 -12.80 4.93 -10.85
C PRO A 163 -12.89 3.41 -11.07
N ASP A 164 -13.50 2.99 -12.16
CA ASP A 164 -13.51 1.60 -12.59
C ASP A 164 -12.09 1.12 -12.90
N LYS A 165 -11.30 2.00 -13.51
CA LYS A 165 -9.88 1.80 -13.75
C LYS A 165 -9.11 3.11 -13.88
N LEU A 166 -7.80 3.02 -13.60
CA LEU A 166 -6.79 4.02 -13.85
C LEU A 166 -5.86 3.47 -14.94
N VAL A 167 -5.70 4.20 -16.03
CA VAL A 167 -4.82 3.81 -17.13
C VAL A 167 -3.60 4.70 -17.14
N TYR A 168 -2.41 4.10 -17.06
CA TYR A 168 -1.16 4.77 -17.38
C TYR A 168 -0.99 4.76 -18.90
N ALA A 169 -1.20 5.91 -19.52
CA ALA A 169 -1.17 6.06 -20.96
C ALA A 169 0.22 6.49 -21.46
N ASN A 170 0.40 6.43 -22.77
CA ASN A 170 1.58 6.98 -23.43
C ASN A 170 1.78 8.45 -23.05
N GLU A 171 3.03 8.95 -23.12
CA GLU A 171 3.39 10.33 -22.74
C GLU A 171 3.32 10.60 -21.23
N GLN A 172 3.44 9.55 -20.41
CA GLN A 172 3.45 9.66 -18.95
C GLN A 172 2.21 10.36 -18.38
N SER A 173 1.03 10.06 -18.92
CA SER A 173 -0.25 10.61 -18.49
C SER A 173 -1.11 9.58 -17.79
N VAL A 174 -2.03 10.06 -16.93
CA VAL A 174 -3.01 9.23 -16.24
C VAL A 174 -4.40 9.56 -16.75
N VAL A 175 -5.15 8.50 -17.05
CA VAL A 175 -6.54 8.55 -17.49
C VAL A 175 -7.39 7.75 -16.50
N LEU A 176 -8.51 8.30 -16.09
CA LEU A 176 -9.47 7.66 -15.19
C LEU A 176 -10.75 7.32 -15.93
N TYR A 177 -11.36 6.18 -15.61
CA TYR A 177 -12.62 5.75 -16.19
C TYR A 177 -13.70 5.66 -15.12
N PHE A 178 -14.84 6.29 -15.39
CA PHE A 178 -16.04 6.25 -14.54
C PHE A 178 -17.25 5.87 -15.44
N GLY A 179 -17.58 4.58 -15.50
CA GLY A 179 -18.57 4.06 -16.45
C GLY A 179 -18.19 4.37 -17.89
N SER A 180 -19.03 5.11 -18.58
CA SER A 180 -18.83 5.54 -19.97
C SER A 180 -18.03 6.84 -20.11
N VAL A 181 -17.57 7.45 -19.02
CA VAL A 181 -16.82 8.70 -19.05
C VAL A 181 -15.33 8.43 -18.85
N GLU A 182 -14.55 8.83 -19.85
CA GLU A 182 -13.11 8.89 -19.80
C GLU A 182 -12.67 10.28 -19.29
N VAL A 183 -11.78 10.32 -18.30
CA VAL A 183 -11.30 11.55 -17.68
C VAL A 183 -9.80 11.67 -17.87
N LEU A 184 -9.37 12.60 -18.72
CA LEU A 184 -7.97 12.90 -18.95
C LEU A 184 -7.47 13.84 -17.85
N ILE A 185 -6.60 13.36 -16.94
CA ILE A 185 -6.06 14.18 -15.87
C ILE A 185 -4.60 14.59 -16.10
N GLY A 186 -3.95 14.06 -17.15
CA GLY A 186 -2.56 14.37 -17.48
C GLY A 186 -1.56 13.81 -16.47
N ASN A 187 -0.49 14.56 -16.16
CA ASN A 187 0.64 14.09 -15.36
C ASN A 187 1.04 15.06 -14.23
N LYS A 188 0.26 16.07 -13.94
CA LYS A 188 0.53 17.07 -12.90
C LYS A 188 -0.75 17.60 -12.28
N GLU A 189 -0.62 18.32 -11.16
CA GLU A 189 -1.70 19.05 -10.50
C GLU A 189 -2.94 18.21 -10.18
N TYR A 190 -2.73 16.94 -9.83
CA TYR A 190 -3.79 15.98 -9.58
C TYR A 190 -4.79 16.44 -8.52
N GLU A 191 -4.35 17.19 -7.51
CA GLU A 191 -5.22 17.65 -6.43
C GLU A 191 -6.36 18.52 -6.95
N ILE A 192 -6.04 19.55 -7.74
CA ILE A 192 -7.05 20.47 -8.28
C ILE A 192 -7.89 19.83 -9.37
N ARG A 193 -7.32 18.97 -10.19
CA ARG A 193 -8.01 18.29 -11.29
C ARG A 193 -8.97 17.23 -10.78
N ILE A 194 -8.52 16.36 -9.88
CA ILE A 194 -9.35 15.29 -9.31
C ILE A 194 -10.49 15.87 -8.46
N ALA A 195 -10.29 17.01 -7.79
CA ALA A 195 -11.34 17.70 -7.06
C ALA A 195 -12.55 18.10 -7.93
N GLN A 196 -12.34 18.35 -9.24
CA GLN A 196 -13.40 18.74 -10.16
C GLN A 196 -14.24 17.56 -10.66
N ILE A 197 -13.72 16.33 -10.57
CA ILE A 197 -14.36 15.16 -11.21
C ILE A 197 -15.76 14.94 -10.66
N LYS A 198 -15.93 14.86 -9.34
CA LYS A 198 -17.22 14.55 -8.72
C LYS A 198 -18.34 15.51 -9.10
N PRO A 199 -18.19 16.84 -8.91
CA PRO A 199 -19.26 17.79 -9.27
C PRO A 199 -19.58 17.81 -10.76
N ILE A 200 -18.58 17.51 -11.62
CA ILE A 200 -18.82 17.45 -13.07
C ILE A 200 -19.57 16.18 -13.45
N LEU A 201 -19.16 15.02 -12.93
CA LEU A 201 -19.87 13.76 -13.20
C LEU A 201 -21.32 13.82 -12.70
N GLU A 202 -21.60 14.46 -11.56
CA GLU A 202 -22.96 14.68 -11.07
C GLU A 202 -23.78 15.53 -12.04
N LYS A 203 -23.22 16.65 -12.53
CA LYS A 203 -23.88 17.49 -13.55
C LYS A 203 -24.11 16.77 -14.88
N LEU A 204 -23.11 16.02 -15.34
CA LEU A 204 -23.24 15.24 -16.59
C LEU A 204 -24.36 14.21 -16.46
N LYS A 205 -24.45 13.52 -15.34
CA LYS A 205 -25.52 12.54 -15.09
C LYS A 205 -26.92 13.17 -15.04
N GLU A 206 -27.05 14.39 -14.53
CA GLU A 206 -28.32 15.12 -14.50
C GLU A 206 -28.74 15.62 -15.88
N GLN A 207 -27.80 16.16 -16.65
CA GLN A 207 -28.09 16.81 -17.94
C GLN A 207 -28.08 15.84 -19.13
N TYR A 208 -27.24 14.82 -19.06
CA TYR A 208 -26.97 13.85 -20.12
C TYR A 208 -26.83 12.45 -19.52
N PRO A 209 -27.93 11.85 -19.04
CA PRO A 209 -27.88 10.51 -18.46
C PRO A 209 -27.34 9.49 -19.49
N ASP A 210 -26.37 8.69 -19.06
CA ASP A 210 -25.72 7.64 -19.87
C ASP A 210 -24.90 8.13 -21.08
N GLN A 211 -24.61 9.43 -21.19
CA GLN A 211 -23.77 9.97 -22.24
C GLN A 211 -22.31 9.53 -22.07
N ALA A 212 -21.83 8.75 -23.06
CA ALA A 212 -20.39 8.47 -23.16
C ALA A 212 -19.61 9.69 -23.64
N GLY A 213 -18.38 9.84 -23.19
CA GLY A 213 -17.53 10.95 -23.64
C GLY A 213 -16.23 11.10 -22.88
N VAL A 214 -15.49 12.12 -23.27
CA VAL A 214 -14.17 12.45 -22.71
C VAL A 214 -14.25 13.78 -21.96
N LEU A 215 -13.89 13.74 -20.68
CA LEU A 215 -13.74 14.91 -19.83
C LEU A 215 -12.27 15.35 -19.83
N HIS A 216 -12.02 16.56 -20.30
CA HIS A 216 -10.69 17.14 -20.47
C HIS A 216 -10.28 17.95 -19.24
N LEU A 217 -9.46 17.39 -18.37
CA LEU A 217 -8.84 18.05 -17.22
C LEU A 217 -7.33 18.16 -17.32
N GLU A 218 -6.71 17.60 -18.36
CA GLU A 218 -5.26 17.56 -18.54
C GLU A 218 -4.61 18.95 -18.62
N ASN A 219 -5.39 19.97 -19.02
CA ASN A 219 -4.96 21.37 -19.10
C ASN A 219 -5.68 22.28 -18.09
N TYR A 220 -6.48 21.69 -17.15
CA TYR A 220 -7.17 22.49 -16.15
C TYR A 220 -6.21 23.03 -15.11
N GLU A 221 -6.33 24.32 -14.81
CA GLU A 221 -5.62 25.08 -13.80
C GLU A 221 -6.62 25.82 -12.91
N ALA A 222 -6.20 26.31 -11.74
CA ALA A 222 -7.10 26.90 -10.75
C ALA A 222 -7.85 28.16 -11.25
N ASP A 223 -7.33 28.85 -12.25
CA ASP A 223 -7.89 30.03 -12.90
C ASP A 223 -8.61 29.72 -14.21
N SER A 224 -8.75 28.43 -14.57
CA SER A 224 -9.45 28.03 -15.80
C SER A 224 -10.94 28.42 -15.75
N ALA A 225 -11.40 29.12 -16.81
CA ALA A 225 -12.78 29.60 -16.89
C ALA A 225 -13.80 28.51 -17.29
N SER A 226 -13.36 27.41 -17.89
CA SER A 226 -14.22 26.32 -18.35
C SER A 226 -13.51 24.98 -18.38
N ILE A 227 -14.31 23.93 -18.35
CA ILE A 227 -13.86 22.54 -18.51
C ILE A 227 -14.61 21.97 -19.72
N ASN A 228 -13.91 21.25 -20.58
CA ASN A 228 -14.46 20.71 -21.79
C ASN A 228 -14.88 19.24 -21.59
N PHE A 229 -16.07 18.91 -22.10
CA PHE A 229 -16.55 17.54 -22.26
C PHE A 229 -16.85 17.29 -23.74
N THR A 230 -16.26 16.24 -24.30
CA THR A 230 -16.47 15.82 -25.69
C THR A 230 -17.35 14.57 -25.72
N PRO A 231 -18.64 14.67 -26.08
CA PRO A 231 -19.50 13.50 -26.20
C PRO A 231 -18.99 12.53 -27.27
N GLN A 232 -19.10 11.23 -26.97
CA GLN A 232 -18.90 10.17 -27.96
C GLN A 232 -20.27 9.71 -28.49
N SER A 233 -20.38 9.52 -29.80
CA SER A 233 -21.58 9.04 -30.49
C SER A 233 -21.71 7.54 -30.42
#